data_e46bae24d545a4775be0d0b212443323
#
_entry.id   e46bae24d545a4775be0d0b212443323
#
_cell.length_a   1.000
_cell.length_b   1.000
_cell.length_c   1.000
_cell.angle_alpha   90.00
_cell.angle_beta   90.00
_cell.angle_gamma   90.00
#
_symmetry.space_group_name_H-M   'P 1'
#
loop_
_entity.id
_entity.type
_entity.pdbx_description
1 polymer ?
#
loop_
_entity_poly.entity_id
_entity_poly.type
_entity_poly.pdbx_seq_one_letter_code
_entity_poly.pdbx_strand_id
1 'polypeptide(L)'
;MAGNRDANGYFSKGNKLGPGRPKGARNRPTAYPFMNENDLSAPARRFRGLMLRMVNDLGGSETLSAGQQQLIKRCAMISVACELMEKEAISGQPLNAIAYGTLTGHLTRTLNALGLKREPIDVTPALHEYLDTLQPAEPQDLVAVVAEDKNKG
;
A
#
# COMPACT_ATOMS: atom_id res chain seq x y z
N MET A 1 27.24 32.20 -0.83
CA MET A 1 26.20 32.17 -1.89
C MET A 1 24.83 32.05 -1.22
N ALA A 2 24.06 33.14 -1.21
CA ALA A 2 22.75 33.19 -0.57
C ALA A 2 21.78 32.29 -1.34
N GLY A 3 21.19 31.33 -0.63
CA GLY A 3 20.25 30.41 -1.21
C GLY A 3 18.98 31.11 -1.70
N ASN A 4 18.35 30.58 -2.73
CA ASN A 4 17.07 31.00 -3.32
C ASN A 4 15.89 30.88 -2.34
N ARG A 5 16.06 31.28 -1.09
CA ARG A 5 15.04 31.33 -0.04
C ARG A 5 14.87 32.77 0.43
N ASP A 6 13.63 33.13 0.75
CA ASP A 6 13.31 34.41 1.35
C ASP A 6 13.71 34.46 2.85
N ALA A 7 13.53 35.61 3.48
CA ALA A 7 13.86 35.83 4.89
C ALA A 7 13.09 34.89 5.85
N ASN A 8 11.98 34.27 5.41
CA ASN A 8 11.16 33.34 6.15
C ASN A 8 11.50 31.87 5.85
N GLY A 9 12.55 31.62 5.04
CA GLY A 9 13.00 30.27 4.72
C GLY A 9 12.24 29.59 3.57
N TYR A 10 11.26 30.26 2.94
CA TYR A 10 10.53 29.76 1.79
C TYR A 10 11.31 29.96 0.50
N PHE A 11 11.06 29.11 -0.50
CA PHE A 11 11.69 29.29 -1.80
C PHE A 11 11.16 30.55 -2.50
N SER A 12 12.07 31.38 -3.01
CA SER A 12 11.73 32.58 -3.75
C SER A 12 10.92 32.26 -5.00
N LYS A 13 9.99 33.14 -5.38
CA LYS A 13 9.21 33.01 -6.62
C LYS A 13 10.16 32.92 -7.82
N GLY A 14 10.04 31.83 -8.62
CA GLY A 14 10.95 31.56 -9.75
C GLY A 14 12.16 30.68 -9.43
N ASN A 15 12.23 30.06 -8.24
CA ASN A 15 13.26 29.10 -7.88
C ASN A 15 13.26 27.90 -8.85
N LYS A 16 14.41 27.64 -9.48
CA LYS A 16 14.64 26.52 -10.41
C LYS A 16 15.50 25.40 -9.82
N LEU A 17 15.77 25.43 -8.53
CA LEU A 17 16.66 24.46 -7.87
C LEU A 17 16.00 23.09 -7.61
N GLY A 18 14.69 22.98 -7.73
CA GLY A 18 14.02 21.68 -7.68
C GLY A 18 14.24 20.92 -8.99
N PRO A 19 14.48 19.60 -8.96
CA PRO A 19 14.36 18.79 -10.16
C PRO A 19 12.89 18.87 -10.61
N GLY A 20 12.55 19.81 -11.46
CA GLY A 20 11.22 19.91 -12.04
C GLY A 20 10.77 18.54 -12.57
N ARG A 21 9.48 18.37 -12.77
CA ARG A 21 8.95 17.15 -13.38
C ARG A 21 9.72 16.86 -14.69
N PRO A 22 10.27 15.65 -14.89
CA PRO A 22 11.00 15.30 -16.11
C PRO A 22 10.17 15.60 -17.35
N LYS A 23 10.78 16.19 -18.38
CA LYS A 23 10.12 16.41 -19.67
C LYS A 23 9.63 15.07 -20.21
N GLY A 24 8.34 14.95 -20.54
CA GLY A 24 7.74 13.72 -21.04
C GLY A 24 7.18 12.80 -19.98
N ALA A 25 7.25 13.13 -18.69
CA ALA A 25 6.53 12.39 -17.66
C ALA A 25 5.02 12.53 -17.93
N ARG A 26 4.42 11.46 -18.47
CA ARG A 26 2.97 11.37 -18.65
C ARG A 26 2.30 11.16 -17.29
N ASN A 27 1.12 11.75 -17.11
CA ASN A 27 0.26 11.36 -16.00
C ASN A 27 -0.04 9.87 -16.17
N ARG A 28 0.13 9.08 -15.11
CA ARG A 28 -0.38 7.72 -15.13
C ARG A 28 -1.88 7.81 -15.42
N PRO A 29 -2.43 6.94 -16.31
CA PRO A 29 -3.87 6.90 -16.51
C PRO A 29 -4.53 6.76 -15.15
N THR A 30 -5.46 7.64 -14.85
CA THR A 30 -6.23 7.55 -13.59
C THR A 30 -6.97 6.24 -13.61
N ALA A 31 -6.73 5.38 -12.64
CA ALA A 31 -7.49 4.14 -12.47
C ALA A 31 -9.01 4.41 -12.32
N TYR A 32 -9.36 5.66 -12.09
CA TYR A 32 -10.71 6.21 -11.97
C TYR A 32 -10.83 7.50 -12.77
N PRO A 33 -11.42 7.45 -13.97
CA PRO A 33 -11.60 8.63 -14.82
C PRO A 33 -12.53 9.69 -14.17
N PHE A 34 -13.29 9.32 -13.15
CA PHE A 34 -14.22 10.19 -12.43
C PHE A 34 -13.69 10.73 -11.09
N MET A 35 -12.54 10.26 -10.63
CA MET A 35 -11.86 10.80 -9.45
C MET A 35 -10.63 11.59 -9.88
N ASN A 36 -10.54 12.81 -9.40
CA ASN A 36 -9.31 13.58 -9.54
C ASN A 36 -8.20 12.89 -8.72
N GLU A 37 -7.09 12.51 -9.36
CA GLU A 37 -5.94 11.88 -8.68
C GLU A 37 -5.37 12.76 -7.57
N ASN A 38 -5.54 14.07 -7.70
CA ASN A 38 -5.10 15.06 -6.73
C ASN A 38 -6.14 15.34 -5.64
N ASP A 39 -7.27 14.63 -5.61
CA ASP A 39 -8.23 14.78 -4.52
C ASP A 39 -7.61 14.28 -3.21
N LEU A 40 -7.25 15.24 -2.35
CA LEU A 40 -6.67 15.02 -1.03
C LEU A 40 -7.73 14.98 0.07
N SER A 41 -9.01 14.97 -0.27
CA SER A 41 -10.09 14.85 0.72
C SER A 41 -9.92 13.59 1.57
N ALA A 42 -10.39 13.64 2.81
CA ALA A 42 -10.28 12.51 3.73
C ALA A 42 -10.98 11.24 3.19
N PRO A 43 -12.19 11.31 2.60
CA PRO A 43 -12.82 10.15 1.98
C PRO A 43 -12.02 9.58 0.82
N ALA A 44 -11.45 10.43 -0.05
CA ALA A 44 -10.65 9.96 -1.18
C ALA A 44 -9.37 9.27 -0.73
N ARG A 45 -8.70 9.78 0.32
CA ARG A 45 -7.53 9.12 0.91
C ARG A 45 -7.91 7.78 1.55
N ARG A 46 -9.04 7.73 2.27
CA ARG A 46 -9.54 6.51 2.89
C ARG A 46 -9.87 5.44 1.84
N PHE A 47 -10.55 5.82 0.78
CA PHE A 47 -10.87 4.95 -0.34
C PHE A 47 -9.60 4.32 -0.97
N ARG A 48 -8.59 5.15 -1.29
CA ARG A 48 -7.32 4.63 -1.84
C ARG A 48 -6.60 3.70 -0.86
N GLY A 49 -6.61 4.05 0.43
CA GLY A 49 -6.01 3.21 1.46
C GLY A 49 -6.69 1.84 1.61
N LEU A 50 -8.03 1.79 1.54
CA LEU A 50 -8.78 0.54 1.57
C LEU A 50 -8.50 -0.32 0.34
N MET A 51 -8.51 0.29 -0.85
CA MET A 51 -8.17 -0.41 -2.09
C MET A 51 -6.79 -1.06 -2.03
N LEU A 52 -5.78 -0.30 -1.60
CA LEU A 52 -4.41 -0.80 -1.53
C LEU A 52 -4.30 -2.00 -0.58
N ARG A 53 -4.97 -1.92 0.57
CA ARG A 53 -5.01 -3.04 1.53
C ARG A 53 -5.65 -4.28 0.93
N MET A 54 -6.83 -4.14 0.30
CA MET A 54 -7.54 -5.27 -0.32
C MET A 54 -6.72 -5.89 -1.46
N VAL A 55 -6.03 -5.08 -2.26
CA VAL A 55 -5.11 -5.57 -3.30
C VAL A 55 -3.97 -6.38 -2.69
N ASN A 56 -3.36 -5.88 -1.59
CA ASN A 56 -2.27 -6.57 -0.92
C ASN A 56 -2.74 -7.88 -0.25
N ASP A 57 -3.94 -7.87 0.35
CA ASP A 57 -4.51 -9.06 0.99
C ASP A 57 -4.82 -10.18 -0.03
N LEU A 58 -5.06 -9.82 -1.28
CA LEU A 58 -5.31 -10.76 -2.40
C LEU A 58 -4.04 -11.09 -3.22
N GLY A 59 -2.86 -10.84 -2.68
CA GLY A 59 -1.59 -11.24 -3.29
C GLY A 59 -0.94 -10.19 -4.21
N GLY A 60 -1.51 -8.98 -4.30
CA GLY A 60 -0.95 -7.89 -5.10
C GLY A 60 -1.63 -7.66 -6.44
N SER A 61 -1.30 -6.57 -7.12
CA SER A 61 -1.97 -6.14 -8.35
C SER A 61 -1.79 -7.09 -9.53
N GLU A 62 -0.67 -7.82 -9.56
CA GLU A 62 -0.29 -8.70 -10.67
C GLU A 62 -1.08 -10.01 -10.69
N THR A 63 -1.59 -10.43 -9.53
CA THR A 63 -2.37 -11.66 -9.40
C THR A 63 -3.86 -11.47 -9.65
N LEU A 64 -4.33 -10.22 -9.63
CA LEU A 64 -5.75 -9.89 -9.69
C LEU A 64 -6.30 -9.82 -11.10
N SER A 65 -7.38 -10.55 -11.35
CA SER A 65 -8.16 -10.38 -12.58
C SER A 65 -8.82 -8.99 -12.64
N ALA A 66 -9.16 -8.53 -13.84
CA ALA A 66 -9.88 -7.28 -14.04
C ALA A 66 -11.22 -7.24 -13.29
N GLY A 67 -11.91 -8.38 -13.18
CA GLY A 67 -13.15 -8.51 -12.40
C GLY A 67 -12.93 -8.29 -10.91
N GLN A 68 -11.91 -8.92 -10.34
CA GLN A 68 -11.53 -8.73 -8.93
C GLN A 68 -11.16 -7.27 -8.64
N GLN A 69 -10.38 -6.64 -9.52
CA GLN A 69 -10.05 -5.22 -9.38
C GLN A 69 -11.31 -4.35 -9.37
N GLN A 70 -12.32 -4.62 -10.20
CA GLN A 70 -13.59 -3.90 -10.20
C GLN A 70 -14.40 -4.14 -8.91
N LEU A 71 -14.39 -5.36 -8.38
CA LEU A 71 -15.04 -5.67 -7.10
C LEU A 71 -14.36 -4.96 -5.92
N ILE A 72 -13.03 -4.97 -5.85
CA ILE A 72 -12.24 -4.23 -4.84
C ILE A 72 -12.62 -2.76 -4.83
N LYS A 73 -12.74 -2.13 -6.01
CA LYS A 73 -13.13 -0.73 -6.14
C LYS A 73 -14.50 -0.46 -5.52
N ARG A 74 -15.48 -1.32 -5.82
CA ARG A 74 -16.84 -1.18 -5.27
C ARG A 74 -16.87 -1.44 -3.78
N CYS A 75 -16.14 -2.43 -3.30
CA CYS A 75 -15.98 -2.75 -1.90
C CYS A 75 -15.45 -1.54 -1.12
N ALA A 76 -14.36 -0.95 -1.59
CA ALA A 76 -13.76 0.23 -0.97
C ALA A 76 -14.71 1.43 -0.96
N MET A 77 -15.47 1.65 -2.05
CA MET A 77 -16.44 2.74 -2.14
C MET A 77 -17.60 2.55 -1.17
N ILE A 78 -18.17 1.34 -1.11
CA ILE A 78 -19.26 1.03 -0.18
C ILE A 78 -18.78 1.17 1.27
N SER A 79 -17.57 0.70 1.59
CA SER A 79 -16.99 0.84 2.93
C SER A 79 -16.87 2.31 3.34
N VAL A 80 -16.37 3.18 2.46
CA VAL A 80 -16.28 4.62 2.74
C VAL A 80 -17.67 5.24 2.93
N ALA A 81 -18.66 4.83 2.13
CA ALA A 81 -20.03 5.31 2.28
C ALA A 81 -20.62 4.91 3.65
N CYS A 82 -20.42 3.67 4.09
CA CYS A 82 -20.83 3.21 5.42
C CYS A 82 -20.13 4.01 6.53
N GLU A 83 -18.81 4.18 6.46
CA GLU A 83 -18.04 4.97 7.42
C GLU A 83 -18.50 6.42 7.54
N LEU A 84 -18.93 7.04 6.42
CA LEU A 84 -19.48 8.41 6.45
C LEU A 84 -20.85 8.45 7.15
N MET A 85 -21.74 7.49 6.88
CA MET A 85 -23.02 7.38 7.55
C MET A 85 -22.86 7.10 9.06
N GLU A 86 -21.92 6.25 9.43
CA GLU A 86 -21.56 5.96 10.83
C GLU A 86 -21.06 7.23 11.54
N LYS A 87 -20.18 7.98 10.89
CA LYS A 87 -19.67 9.26 11.41
C LYS A 87 -20.81 10.27 11.66
N GLU A 88 -21.75 10.38 10.73
CA GLU A 88 -22.90 11.25 10.87
C GLU A 88 -23.79 10.81 12.05
N ALA A 89 -24.04 9.50 12.16
CA ALA A 89 -24.82 8.93 13.26
C ALA A 89 -24.16 9.17 14.64
N ILE A 90 -22.84 8.98 14.75
CA ILE A 90 -22.07 9.27 15.97
C ILE A 90 -22.14 10.76 16.33
N SER A 91 -22.26 11.64 15.32
CA SER A 91 -22.43 13.09 15.51
C SER A 91 -23.86 13.50 15.89
N GLY A 92 -24.76 12.53 16.11
CA GLY A 92 -26.14 12.77 16.51
C GLY A 92 -27.14 12.99 15.35
N GLN A 93 -26.72 12.78 14.11
CA GLN A 93 -27.61 12.80 12.96
C GLN A 93 -28.39 11.47 12.85
N PRO A 94 -29.66 11.50 12.39
CA PRO A 94 -30.44 10.27 12.25
C PRO A 94 -29.85 9.35 11.18
N LEU A 95 -29.54 8.12 11.56
CA LEU A 95 -29.06 7.09 10.62
C LEU A 95 -30.22 6.60 9.73
N ASN A 96 -30.04 6.66 8.42
CA ASN A 96 -30.94 5.97 7.51
C ASN A 96 -30.67 4.45 7.54
N ALA A 97 -31.36 3.75 8.44
CA ALA A 97 -31.16 2.31 8.68
C ALA A 97 -31.40 1.45 7.44
N ILE A 98 -32.32 1.84 6.55
CA ILE A 98 -32.61 1.09 5.32
C ILE A 98 -31.44 1.21 4.35
N ALA A 99 -30.97 2.42 4.08
CA ALA A 99 -29.84 2.64 3.20
C ALA A 99 -28.57 1.98 3.76
N TYR A 100 -28.29 2.14 5.05
CA TYR A 100 -27.14 1.52 5.70
C TYR A 100 -27.21 -0.01 5.65
N GLY A 101 -28.36 -0.63 5.94
CA GLY A 101 -28.54 -2.08 5.85
C GLY A 101 -28.38 -2.60 4.43
N THR A 102 -28.84 -1.84 3.42
CA THR A 102 -28.63 -2.20 2.01
C THR A 102 -27.15 -2.16 1.63
N LEU A 103 -26.43 -1.10 2.00
CA LEU A 103 -25.00 -0.96 1.72
C LEU A 103 -24.18 -2.06 2.41
N THR A 104 -24.43 -2.34 3.68
CA THR A 104 -23.72 -3.40 4.42
C THR A 104 -24.00 -4.79 3.84
N GLY A 105 -25.25 -5.05 3.40
CA GLY A 105 -25.59 -6.28 2.69
C GLY A 105 -24.86 -6.43 1.33
N HIS A 106 -24.72 -5.34 0.58
CA HIS A 106 -23.91 -5.34 -0.64
C HIS A 106 -22.43 -5.53 -0.34
N LEU A 107 -21.90 -4.87 0.69
CA LEU A 107 -20.52 -5.00 1.13
C LEU A 107 -20.20 -6.46 1.49
N THR A 108 -21.02 -7.10 2.31
CA THR A 108 -20.85 -8.50 2.69
C THR A 108 -20.82 -9.43 1.48
N ARG A 109 -21.74 -9.27 0.55
CA ARG A 109 -21.77 -10.08 -0.69
C ARG A 109 -20.52 -9.86 -1.55
N THR A 110 -20.06 -8.62 -1.68
CA THR A 110 -18.87 -8.30 -2.47
C THR A 110 -17.60 -8.85 -1.82
N LEU A 111 -17.48 -8.75 -0.48
CA LEU A 111 -16.37 -9.34 0.27
C LEU A 111 -16.35 -10.87 0.16
N ASN A 112 -17.51 -11.52 0.23
CA ASN A 112 -17.62 -12.96 0.04
C ASN A 112 -17.22 -13.38 -1.38
N ALA A 113 -17.58 -12.61 -2.40
CA ALA A 113 -17.19 -12.86 -3.78
C ALA A 113 -15.69 -12.68 -4.04
N LEU A 114 -15.03 -11.78 -3.29
CA LEU A 114 -13.57 -11.58 -3.35
C LEU A 114 -12.80 -12.66 -2.57
N GLY A 115 -13.46 -13.34 -1.63
CA GLY A 115 -12.82 -14.20 -0.65
C GLY A 115 -12.29 -13.40 0.54
N LEU A 116 -12.55 -13.91 1.75
CA LEU A 116 -12.08 -13.28 2.99
C LEU A 116 -10.69 -13.78 3.43
N LYS A 117 -10.15 -14.78 2.73
CA LYS A 117 -8.84 -15.33 3.04
C LYS A 117 -7.76 -14.45 2.42
N ARG A 118 -6.79 -14.09 3.27
CA ARG A 118 -5.59 -13.44 2.79
C ARG A 118 -4.77 -14.44 1.97
N GLU A 119 -4.49 -14.12 0.73
CA GLU A 119 -3.55 -14.90 -0.08
C GLU A 119 -2.12 -14.61 0.41
N PRO A 120 -1.35 -15.65 0.73
CA PRO A 120 0.05 -15.47 1.11
C PRO A 120 0.83 -14.91 -0.08
N ILE A 121 1.61 -13.88 0.17
CA ILE A 121 2.59 -13.39 -0.81
C ILE A 121 3.75 -14.39 -0.79
N ASP A 122 4.10 -14.93 -1.95
CA ASP A 122 5.30 -15.75 -2.08
C ASP A 122 6.53 -14.85 -1.89
N VAL A 123 7.17 -15.02 -0.75
CA VAL A 123 8.42 -14.33 -0.38
C VAL A 123 9.64 -15.24 -0.52
N THR A 124 9.46 -16.39 -1.17
CA THR A 124 10.56 -17.33 -1.38
C THR A 124 11.62 -16.67 -2.26
N PRO A 125 12.84 -16.44 -1.76
CA PRO A 125 13.90 -15.87 -2.57
C PRO A 125 14.22 -16.82 -3.74
N ALA A 126 14.60 -16.27 -4.87
CA ALA A 126 15.04 -17.08 -6.00
C ALA A 126 16.20 -17.97 -5.56
N LEU A 127 16.25 -19.20 -6.08
CA LEU A 127 17.24 -20.21 -5.65
C LEU A 127 18.69 -19.69 -5.63
N HIS A 128 19.04 -18.84 -6.59
CA HIS A 128 20.36 -18.24 -6.65
C HIS A 128 20.61 -17.26 -5.50
N GLU A 129 19.62 -16.45 -5.11
CA GLU A 129 19.72 -15.54 -3.96
C GLU A 129 19.84 -16.31 -2.64
N TYR A 130 19.11 -17.43 -2.54
CA TYR A 130 19.22 -18.30 -1.37
C TYR A 130 20.60 -18.96 -1.29
N LEU A 131 21.15 -19.43 -2.40
CA LEU A 131 22.49 -20.03 -2.46
C LEU A 131 23.59 -19.02 -2.14
N ASP A 132 23.44 -17.77 -2.54
CA ASP A 132 24.38 -16.69 -2.21
C ASP A 132 24.39 -16.36 -0.71
N THR A 133 23.26 -16.57 0.00
CA THR A 133 23.20 -16.41 1.46
C THR A 133 23.82 -17.59 2.22
N LEU A 134 23.92 -18.76 1.58
CA LEU A 134 24.60 -19.94 2.10
C LEU A 134 26.08 -19.92 1.71
N GLN A 135 26.80 -18.82 2.00
CA GLN A 135 28.27 -18.87 1.87
C GLN A 135 28.79 -19.96 2.77
N PRO A 136 29.55 -20.94 2.23
CA PRO A 136 30.20 -21.93 3.08
C PRO A 136 31.13 -21.17 4.04
N ALA A 137 31.00 -21.44 5.33
CA ALA A 137 31.98 -20.94 6.31
C ALA A 137 33.38 -21.21 5.80
N GLU A 138 34.18 -20.17 5.66
CA GLU A 138 35.56 -20.28 5.22
C GLU A 138 36.26 -21.32 6.12
N PRO A 139 37.05 -22.27 5.58
CA PRO A 139 37.69 -23.38 6.33
C PRO A 139 38.67 -22.89 7.39
N GLN A 140 38.89 -21.60 7.51
CA GLN A 140 39.77 -20.97 8.51
C GLN A 140 39.20 -21.02 9.93
N ASP A 141 37.87 -21.04 10.11
CA ASP A 141 37.27 -21.08 11.43
C ASP A 141 37.32 -22.46 12.09
N LEU A 142 37.48 -23.53 11.29
CA LEU A 142 37.60 -24.87 11.84
C LEU A 142 38.98 -25.19 12.39
N VAL A 143 40.02 -24.46 11.99
CA VAL A 143 41.40 -24.69 12.45
C VAL A 143 41.61 -24.06 13.83
N ALA A 144 40.90 -22.98 14.17
CA ALA A 144 41.02 -22.32 15.46
C ALA A 144 40.42 -23.16 16.61
N VAL A 145 39.34 -23.89 16.38
CA VAL A 145 38.68 -24.70 17.41
C VAL A 145 39.49 -25.94 17.77
N VAL A 146 40.21 -26.51 16.79
CA VAL A 146 41.04 -27.73 17.02
C VAL A 146 42.37 -27.39 17.71
N ALA A 147 42.85 -26.16 17.64
CA ALA A 147 44.08 -25.72 18.27
C ALA A 147 43.94 -25.47 19.78
N GLU A 148 42.74 -25.10 20.27
CA GLU A 148 42.50 -24.86 21.70
C GLU A 148 42.38 -26.14 22.52
N ASP A 149 41.94 -27.26 21.92
CA ASP A 149 41.80 -28.54 22.64
C ASP A 149 43.11 -29.27 22.90
N LYS A 150 44.19 -28.90 22.22
CA LYS A 150 45.54 -29.52 22.40
C LYS A 150 46.37 -28.87 23.51
N ASN A 151 45.93 -27.78 24.09
CA ASN A 151 46.68 -27.06 25.14
C ASN A 151 46.13 -27.25 26.56
N LYS A 152 45.24 -28.21 26.78
CA LYS A 152 44.69 -28.64 28.08
C LYS A 152 44.93 -30.10 28.39
N GLY A 153 46.12 -30.57 28.11
CA GLY A 153 46.59 -31.89 28.51
C GLY A 153 47.84 -31.78 29.38
#